data_eb3405047c733b5398f35d0b38914584
#
_entry.id   eb3405047c733b5398f35d0b38914584
#
_cell.length_a   1.000
_cell.length_b   1.000
_cell.length_c   1.000
_cell.angle_alpha   90.00
_cell.angle_beta   90.00
_cell.angle_gamma   90.00
#
_symmetry.space_group_name_H-M   'P 1'
#
loop_
_entity.id
_entity.type
_entity.pdbx_description
1 polymer ?
#
loop_
_entity_poly.entity_id
_entity_poly.type
_entity_poly.pdbx_seq_one_letter_code
_entity_poly.pdbx_strand_id
1 'polypeptide(L)'
;MHYNIVIVSNEGYIQHAAVMLVSLFCTNKDKHFMIYLLTDGITNATEDKLREVCGAHQADLKVIKCGIDNLGDFPVGQWKPIMYFKLLIPQLLPSTEKRCLFLDVDMVVHDDITSLYEWNLGDKVIAAAEDMPDCVTFKPRLGLKDTDLCINSGVMVCDLEKWRLMEQKQPIMAYATNIISIIVNEQDVLACYFKDKIALLPIRWNMTTFYFNRKPKIFSKYLPELEAAKRFPGIIHFAAPIKPWFKDCQHPYRKLYKKYLMLTPWKKYHFLIFEQLTPWGRVKKTIRNWLNRTGIIQDGIFSPPV
;
A
#
# COMPACT_ATOMS: atom_id res chain seq x y z
N MET A 1 -17.19 16.61 -8.23
CA MET A 1 -16.83 15.62 -7.18
C MET A 1 -15.33 15.43 -7.25
N HIS A 2 -14.61 15.56 -6.16
CA HIS A 2 -13.18 15.23 -6.14
C HIS A 2 -12.94 13.94 -5.36
N TYR A 3 -11.86 13.27 -5.72
CA TYR A 3 -11.46 12.01 -5.13
C TYR A 3 -10.38 12.27 -4.07
N ASN A 4 -10.71 12.04 -2.80
CA ASN A 4 -9.78 12.21 -1.69
C ASN A 4 -8.83 11.02 -1.61
N ILE A 5 -7.55 11.26 -1.88
CA ILE A 5 -6.49 10.25 -1.78
C ILE A 5 -5.61 10.59 -0.59
N VAL A 6 -5.40 9.63 0.29
CA VAL A 6 -4.51 9.78 1.45
C VAL A 6 -3.28 8.92 1.23
N ILE A 7 -2.12 9.52 1.42
CA ILE A 7 -0.83 8.83 1.37
C ILE A 7 -0.02 9.18 2.62
N VAL A 8 0.86 8.25 3.02
CA VAL A 8 1.83 8.46 4.10
C VAL A 8 3.23 8.36 3.51
N SER A 9 4.05 9.39 3.65
CA SER A 9 5.42 9.39 3.14
C SER A 9 6.33 10.32 3.91
N ASN A 10 7.61 9.96 4.00
CA ASN A 10 8.69 10.82 4.47
C ASN A 10 9.58 11.30 3.33
N GLU A 11 10.57 12.15 3.64
CA GLU A 11 11.52 12.68 2.66
C GLU A 11 12.17 11.57 1.81
N GLY A 12 12.54 10.44 2.43
CA GLY A 12 13.22 9.34 1.74
C GLY A 12 12.35 8.55 0.75
N TYR A 13 11.01 8.65 0.88
CA TYR A 13 10.07 7.90 0.05
C TYR A 13 9.22 8.77 -0.88
N ILE A 14 9.31 10.11 -0.77
CA ILE A 14 8.44 11.02 -1.52
C ILE A 14 8.57 10.88 -3.05
N GLN A 15 9.76 10.54 -3.56
CA GLN A 15 9.94 10.26 -4.99
C GLN A 15 9.15 9.04 -5.45
N HIS A 16 8.94 8.07 -4.58
CA HIS A 16 8.15 6.88 -4.88
C HIS A 16 6.65 7.19 -4.80
N ALA A 17 6.26 8.04 -3.84
CA ALA A 17 4.92 8.61 -3.79
C ALA A 17 4.57 9.37 -5.09
N ALA A 18 5.50 10.18 -5.61
CA ALA A 18 5.32 10.87 -6.89
C ALA A 18 5.10 9.90 -8.06
N VAL A 19 5.81 8.77 -8.10
CA VAL A 19 5.61 7.72 -9.12
C VAL A 19 4.20 7.13 -9.02
N MET A 20 3.76 6.80 -7.81
CA MET A 20 2.42 6.28 -7.57
C MET A 20 1.36 7.30 -7.99
N LEU A 21 1.47 8.56 -7.58
CA LEU A 21 0.54 9.64 -7.95
C LEU A 21 0.50 9.86 -9.47
N VAL A 22 1.64 9.93 -10.16
CA VAL A 22 1.68 10.05 -11.63
C VAL A 22 0.98 8.87 -12.29
N SER A 23 1.16 7.64 -11.77
CA SER A 23 0.44 6.48 -12.29
C SER A 23 -1.07 6.60 -12.11
N LEU A 24 -1.52 7.07 -10.95
CA LEU A 24 -2.93 7.36 -10.65
C LEU A 24 -3.50 8.40 -11.63
N PHE A 25 -2.82 9.54 -11.79
CA PHE A 25 -3.29 10.61 -12.66
C PHE A 25 -3.33 10.20 -14.14
N CYS A 26 -2.31 9.47 -14.62
CA CYS A 26 -2.26 9.01 -15.99
C CYS A 26 -3.37 8.03 -16.37
N THR A 27 -3.84 7.22 -15.42
CA THR A 27 -4.91 6.23 -15.64
C THR A 27 -6.30 6.80 -15.36
N ASN A 28 -6.40 8.02 -14.77
CA ASN A 28 -7.65 8.63 -14.34
C ASN A 28 -7.71 10.13 -14.71
N LYS A 29 -7.47 10.43 -15.98
CA LYS A 29 -7.28 11.79 -16.49
C LYS A 29 -8.49 12.72 -16.39
N ASP A 30 -9.68 12.15 -16.30
CA ASP A 30 -10.97 12.84 -16.22
C ASP A 30 -11.38 13.19 -14.80
N LYS A 31 -10.55 12.81 -13.81
CA LYS A 31 -10.86 12.99 -12.38
C LYS A 31 -10.07 14.12 -11.75
N HIS A 32 -10.72 14.79 -10.81
CA HIS A 32 -10.08 15.79 -9.96
C HIS A 32 -9.74 15.15 -8.60
N PHE A 33 -8.48 15.27 -8.20
CA PHE A 33 -7.97 14.66 -6.96
C PHE A 33 -7.62 15.71 -5.90
N MET A 34 -7.99 15.42 -4.65
CA MET A 34 -7.43 16.05 -3.46
C MET A 34 -6.47 15.07 -2.80
N ILE A 35 -5.18 15.38 -2.81
CA ILE A 35 -4.14 14.55 -2.21
C ILE A 35 -3.83 15.04 -0.80
N TYR A 36 -4.00 14.18 0.19
CA TYR A 36 -3.60 14.40 1.57
C TYR A 36 -2.31 13.63 1.84
N LEU A 37 -1.19 14.34 1.97
CA LEU A 37 0.09 13.76 2.36
C LEU A 37 0.27 13.89 3.87
N LEU A 38 0.24 12.77 4.58
CA LEU A 38 0.63 12.69 5.99
C LEU A 38 2.13 12.41 6.06
N THR A 39 2.89 13.27 6.75
CA THR A 39 4.36 13.19 6.75
C THR A 39 4.95 13.60 8.09
N ASP A 40 6.08 12.98 8.47
CA ASP A 40 6.92 13.42 9.59
C ASP A 40 7.81 14.62 9.25
N GLY A 41 7.80 15.01 7.97
CA GLY A 41 8.48 16.19 7.43
C GLY A 41 9.11 15.90 6.08
N ILE A 42 9.00 16.91 5.21
CA ILE A 42 9.69 16.97 3.92
C ILE A 42 10.28 18.36 3.77
N THR A 43 11.34 18.51 2.95
CA THR A 43 11.94 19.81 2.65
C THR A 43 11.02 20.64 1.73
N ASN A 44 11.12 21.97 1.78
CA ASN A 44 10.36 22.84 0.88
C ASN A 44 10.63 22.51 -0.59
N ALA A 45 11.89 22.23 -0.95
CA ALA A 45 12.25 21.86 -2.32
C ALA A 45 11.61 20.54 -2.78
N THR A 46 11.38 19.61 -1.86
CA THR A 46 10.70 18.35 -2.11
C THR A 46 9.19 18.56 -2.23
N GLU A 47 8.61 19.41 -1.37
CA GLU A 47 7.21 19.79 -1.44
C GLU A 47 6.89 20.52 -2.75
N ASP A 48 7.74 21.48 -3.17
CA ASP A 48 7.56 22.21 -4.43
C ASP A 48 7.53 21.25 -5.65
N LYS A 49 8.43 20.28 -5.70
CA LYS A 49 8.41 19.26 -6.75
C LYS A 49 7.14 18.41 -6.73
N LEU A 50 6.64 18.06 -5.54
CA LEU A 50 5.40 17.29 -5.45
C LEU A 50 4.20 18.14 -5.87
N ARG A 51 4.18 19.43 -5.53
CA ARG A 51 3.17 20.39 -6.01
C ARG A 51 3.22 20.57 -7.53
N GLU A 52 4.42 20.57 -8.13
CA GLU A 52 4.59 20.56 -9.59
C GLU A 52 3.92 19.33 -10.21
N VAL A 53 4.15 18.13 -9.63
CA VAL A 53 3.51 16.87 -10.09
C VAL A 53 2.00 16.95 -9.99
N CYS A 54 1.45 17.39 -8.87
CA CYS A 54 0.00 17.51 -8.69
C CYS A 54 -0.60 18.56 -9.63
N GLY A 55 0.01 19.76 -9.73
CA GLY A 55 -0.46 20.85 -10.59
C GLY A 55 -0.46 20.49 -12.08
N ALA A 56 0.54 19.76 -12.56
CA ALA A 56 0.59 19.27 -13.94
C ALA A 56 -0.58 18.33 -14.30
N HIS A 57 -1.25 17.77 -13.30
CA HIS A 57 -2.40 16.87 -13.45
C HIS A 57 -3.70 17.45 -12.85
N GLN A 58 -3.75 18.76 -12.57
CA GLN A 58 -4.92 19.45 -12.01
C GLN A 58 -5.40 18.82 -10.69
N ALA A 59 -4.49 18.31 -9.88
CA ALA A 59 -4.76 17.77 -8.55
C ALA A 59 -4.33 18.74 -7.47
N ASP A 60 -5.11 18.83 -6.38
CA ASP A 60 -4.76 19.62 -5.21
C ASP A 60 -3.90 18.81 -4.24
N LEU A 61 -2.98 19.46 -3.55
CA LEU A 61 -2.12 18.86 -2.53
C LEU A 61 -2.25 19.57 -1.19
N LYS A 62 -2.61 18.83 -0.16
CA LYS A 62 -2.56 19.26 1.23
C LYS A 62 -1.53 18.43 2.00
N VAL A 63 -0.44 19.08 2.43
CA VAL A 63 0.58 18.45 3.27
C VAL A 63 0.17 18.62 4.74
N ILE A 64 0.10 17.52 5.47
CA ILE A 64 -0.25 17.48 6.90
C ILE A 64 0.95 16.91 7.64
N LYS A 65 1.63 17.77 8.38
CA LYS A 65 2.77 17.37 9.20
C LYS A 65 2.27 16.68 10.48
N CYS A 66 2.76 15.48 10.70
CA CYS A 66 2.48 14.67 11.88
C CYS A 66 3.79 14.39 12.63
N GLY A 67 3.70 14.28 13.93
CA GLY A 67 4.83 13.92 14.79
C GLY A 67 4.48 12.77 15.72
N ILE A 68 5.45 12.37 16.53
CA ILE A 68 5.25 11.33 17.56
C ILE A 68 4.16 11.73 18.55
N ASP A 69 4.04 13.04 18.83
CA ASP A 69 3.00 13.57 19.74
C ASP A 69 1.58 13.25 19.28
N ASN A 70 1.37 13.09 17.97
CA ASN A 70 0.07 12.67 17.46
C ASN A 70 -0.29 11.21 17.80
N LEU A 71 0.70 10.39 18.17
CA LEU A 71 0.53 9.00 18.56
C LEU A 71 0.30 8.85 20.08
N GLY A 72 0.43 9.96 20.86
CA GLY A 72 0.35 9.93 22.32
C GLY A 72 1.43 9.03 22.93
N ASP A 73 1.06 8.27 23.96
CA ASP A 73 1.97 7.35 24.66
C ASP A 73 2.14 5.99 23.94
N PHE A 74 1.72 5.88 22.67
CA PHE A 74 1.81 4.61 21.94
C PHE A 74 3.28 4.21 21.71
N PRO A 75 3.71 3.03 22.20
CA PRO A 75 5.08 2.56 22.02
C PRO A 75 5.26 1.99 20.61
N VAL A 76 5.84 2.77 19.71
CA VAL A 76 6.03 2.41 18.28
C VAL A 76 6.93 1.19 18.03
N GLY A 77 7.62 0.67 19.05
CA GLY A 77 8.43 -0.54 18.96
C GLY A 77 9.59 -0.38 17.96
N GLN A 78 9.78 -1.42 17.13
CA GLN A 78 10.84 -1.44 16.10
C GLN A 78 10.48 -0.68 14.82
N TRP A 79 9.22 -0.27 14.66
CA TRP A 79 8.73 0.40 13.46
C TRP A 79 8.89 1.92 13.57
N LYS A 80 9.01 2.58 12.42
CA LYS A 80 9.05 4.05 12.40
C LYS A 80 7.67 4.61 12.74
N PRO A 81 7.57 5.70 13.53
CA PRO A 81 6.31 6.34 13.91
C PRO A 81 5.39 6.64 12.71
N ILE A 82 5.98 7.04 11.58
CA ILE A 82 5.25 7.38 10.36
C ILE A 82 4.33 6.26 9.86
N MET A 83 4.65 4.99 10.11
CA MET A 83 3.80 3.86 9.67
C MET A 83 2.43 3.88 10.35
N TYR A 84 2.36 4.44 11.57
CA TYR A 84 1.12 4.53 12.35
C TYR A 84 0.26 5.74 12.00
N PHE A 85 0.76 6.70 11.18
CA PHE A 85 -0.03 7.90 10.84
C PHE A 85 -1.31 7.57 10.07
N LYS A 86 -1.37 6.44 9.37
CA LYS A 86 -2.61 5.98 8.72
C LYS A 86 -3.74 5.69 9.72
N LEU A 87 -3.42 5.40 10.98
CA LEU A 87 -4.42 5.21 12.04
C LEU A 87 -5.11 6.53 12.41
N LEU A 88 -4.47 7.67 12.12
CA LEU A 88 -4.95 9.01 12.47
C LEU A 88 -5.77 9.67 11.33
N ILE A 89 -6.00 8.98 10.22
CA ILE A 89 -6.71 9.52 9.05
C ILE A 89 -8.01 10.25 9.42
N PRO A 90 -8.94 9.69 10.21
CA PRO A 90 -10.22 10.34 10.49
C PRO A 90 -10.09 11.63 11.31
N GLN A 91 -8.99 11.76 12.08
CA GLN A 91 -8.70 12.93 12.91
C GLN A 91 -7.97 14.03 12.12
N LEU A 92 -7.11 13.65 11.17
CA LEU A 92 -6.26 14.57 10.42
C LEU A 92 -6.94 15.18 9.19
N LEU A 93 -7.91 14.47 8.59
CA LEU A 93 -8.64 14.98 7.45
C LEU A 93 -9.76 15.95 7.91
N PRO A 94 -10.11 16.95 7.09
CA PRO A 94 -11.21 17.87 7.40
C PRO A 94 -12.51 17.11 7.72
N SER A 95 -13.27 17.61 8.67
CA SER A 95 -14.55 17.01 9.08
C SER A 95 -15.58 16.96 7.95
N THR A 96 -15.44 17.82 6.96
CA THR A 96 -16.27 17.86 5.74
C THR A 96 -16.06 16.66 4.83
N GLU A 97 -14.89 16.03 4.91
CA GLU A 97 -14.59 14.84 4.09
C GLU A 97 -15.26 13.61 4.66
N LYS A 98 -16.04 12.94 3.81
CA LYS A 98 -16.83 11.76 4.21
C LYS A 98 -16.20 10.45 3.81
N ARG A 99 -15.33 10.48 2.79
CA ARG A 99 -14.69 9.30 2.20
C ARG A 99 -13.28 9.61 1.74
N CYS A 100 -12.39 8.63 1.85
CA CYS A 100 -11.10 8.68 1.20
C CYS A 100 -10.67 7.29 0.71
N LEU A 101 -9.71 7.28 -0.21
CA LEU A 101 -8.94 6.11 -0.60
C LEU A 101 -7.51 6.29 -0.07
N PHE A 102 -7.09 5.41 0.83
CA PHE A 102 -5.70 5.33 1.28
C PHE A 102 -4.90 4.46 0.32
N LEU A 103 -3.71 4.94 -0.04
CA LEU A 103 -2.76 4.20 -0.89
C LEU A 103 -1.35 4.27 -0.30
N ASP A 104 -0.69 3.12 -0.16
CA ASP A 104 0.74 3.08 0.12
C ASP A 104 1.53 3.62 -1.09
N VAL A 105 2.74 4.11 -0.84
CA VAL A 105 3.53 4.81 -1.88
C VAL A 105 4.38 3.89 -2.76
N ASP A 106 4.50 2.62 -2.41
CA ASP A 106 5.23 1.61 -3.17
C ASP A 106 4.32 0.85 -4.14
N MET A 107 3.48 1.61 -4.86
CA MET A 107 2.47 1.10 -5.78
C MET A 107 2.58 1.72 -7.17
N VAL A 108 1.88 1.08 -8.11
CA VAL A 108 1.51 1.64 -9.42
C VAL A 108 0.03 1.39 -9.62
N VAL A 109 -0.73 2.46 -9.81
CA VAL A 109 -2.13 2.40 -10.23
C VAL A 109 -2.17 2.11 -11.72
N HIS A 110 -2.93 1.08 -12.12
CA HIS A 110 -2.90 0.56 -13.49
C HIS A 110 -4.28 0.55 -14.17
N ASP A 111 -5.34 0.88 -13.43
CA ASP A 111 -6.70 0.95 -13.94
C ASP A 111 -7.46 2.15 -13.36
N ASP A 112 -8.65 2.41 -13.92
CA ASP A 112 -9.59 3.41 -13.41
C ASP A 112 -10.04 3.04 -11.99
N ILE A 113 -9.92 3.99 -11.05
CA ILE A 113 -10.22 3.76 -9.64
C ILE A 113 -11.68 4.05 -9.26
N THR A 114 -12.55 4.43 -10.19
CA THR A 114 -13.93 4.83 -9.86
C THR A 114 -14.64 3.74 -9.08
N SER A 115 -14.65 2.50 -9.59
CA SER A 115 -15.31 1.39 -8.94
C SER A 115 -14.69 0.99 -7.60
N LEU A 116 -13.39 1.29 -7.41
CA LEU A 116 -12.73 1.12 -6.12
C LEU A 116 -13.14 2.24 -5.15
N TYR A 117 -13.02 3.51 -5.56
CA TYR A 117 -13.34 4.64 -4.70
C TYR A 117 -14.81 4.64 -4.27
N GLU A 118 -15.72 4.25 -5.18
CA GLU A 118 -17.17 4.18 -4.96
C GLU A 118 -17.61 2.83 -4.37
N TRP A 119 -16.67 1.98 -3.93
CA TRP A 119 -16.99 0.67 -3.35
C TRP A 119 -18.08 0.77 -2.29
N ASN A 120 -19.14 -0.02 -2.43
CA ASN A 120 -20.24 -0.01 -1.47
C ASN A 120 -19.81 -0.66 -0.15
N LEU A 121 -19.65 0.16 0.87
CA LEU A 121 -19.26 -0.29 2.20
C LEU A 121 -20.44 -0.85 3.03
N GLY A 122 -21.69 -0.58 2.65
CA GLY A 122 -22.84 -0.98 3.45
C GLY A 122 -22.73 -0.52 4.91
N ASP A 123 -22.74 -1.47 5.86
CA ASP A 123 -22.52 -1.22 7.30
C ASP A 123 -21.04 -1.19 7.71
N LYS A 124 -20.12 -1.45 6.79
CA LYS A 124 -18.68 -1.49 7.06
C LYS A 124 -18.06 -0.08 7.10
N VAL A 125 -16.91 0.01 7.73
CA VAL A 125 -16.16 1.26 7.90
C VAL A 125 -15.04 1.38 6.88
N ILE A 126 -14.36 0.28 6.60
CA ILE A 126 -13.31 0.22 5.59
C ILE A 126 -13.54 -0.96 4.64
N ALA A 127 -12.95 -0.86 3.43
CA ALA A 127 -12.76 -2.00 2.56
C ALA A 127 -11.27 -2.15 2.24
N ALA A 128 -10.76 -3.39 2.29
CA ALA A 128 -9.38 -3.75 1.97
C ALA A 128 -9.30 -5.16 1.41
N ALA A 129 -8.22 -5.49 0.71
CA ALA A 129 -7.93 -6.85 0.30
C ALA A 129 -7.32 -7.65 1.46
N GLU A 130 -7.57 -8.96 1.49
CA GLU A 130 -6.98 -9.85 2.49
C GLU A 130 -5.47 -10.00 2.25
N ASP A 131 -4.69 -10.01 3.32
CA ASP A 131 -3.22 -10.15 3.25
C ASP A 131 -2.85 -11.62 3.20
N MET A 132 -2.71 -12.14 2.00
CA MET A 132 -2.34 -13.55 1.76
C MET A 132 -0.86 -13.66 1.34
N PRO A 133 -0.17 -14.71 1.72
CA PRO A 133 -0.57 -15.92 2.46
C PRO A 133 -0.43 -15.80 3.99
N ASP A 134 0.04 -14.69 4.49
CA ASP A 134 0.52 -14.58 5.88
C ASP A 134 -0.62 -14.50 6.91
N CYS A 135 -1.82 -14.16 6.48
CA CYS A 135 -3.00 -14.07 7.34
C CYS A 135 -3.28 -15.28 8.22
N VAL A 136 -3.13 -16.48 7.66
CA VAL A 136 -3.53 -17.72 8.35
C VAL A 136 -2.68 -17.95 9.60
N THR A 137 -1.42 -17.54 9.58
CA THR A 137 -0.49 -17.70 10.71
C THR A 137 -0.66 -16.64 11.78
N PHE A 138 -1.18 -15.46 11.42
CA PHE A 138 -1.29 -14.32 12.34
C PHE A 138 -2.64 -14.25 13.05
N LYS A 139 -3.71 -14.79 12.47
CA LYS A 139 -5.05 -14.76 13.07
C LYS A 139 -5.10 -15.25 14.51
N PRO A 140 -4.52 -16.43 14.87
CA PRO A 140 -4.52 -16.89 16.26
C PRO A 140 -3.83 -15.93 17.22
N ARG A 141 -2.68 -15.34 16.81
CA ARG A 141 -1.95 -14.37 17.62
C ARG A 141 -2.78 -13.12 17.92
N LEU A 142 -3.56 -12.68 16.94
CA LEU A 142 -4.42 -11.49 17.03
C LEU A 142 -5.78 -11.77 17.68
N GLY A 143 -6.08 -13.01 18.07
CA GLY A 143 -7.40 -13.40 18.58
C GLY A 143 -8.51 -13.29 17.51
N LEU A 144 -8.14 -13.36 16.23
CA LEU A 144 -9.07 -13.35 15.10
C LEU A 144 -9.56 -14.78 14.81
N LYS A 145 -10.84 -14.92 14.43
CA LYS A 145 -11.41 -16.17 13.97
C LYS A 145 -11.01 -16.43 12.51
N ASP A 146 -11.17 -17.65 12.03
CA ASP A 146 -10.91 -18.01 10.64
C ASP A 146 -11.77 -17.21 9.65
N THR A 147 -12.97 -16.82 10.06
CA THR A 147 -13.91 -15.98 9.29
C THR A 147 -13.55 -14.50 9.29
N ASP A 148 -12.74 -14.02 10.22
CA ASP A 148 -12.34 -12.62 10.30
C ASP A 148 -11.32 -12.30 9.19
N LEU A 149 -11.33 -11.06 8.71
CA LEU A 149 -10.40 -10.61 7.69
C LEU A 149 -9.09 -10.10 8.32
N CYS A 150 -7.98 -10.65 7.88
CA CYS A 150 -6.66 -10.10 8.11
C CYS A 150 -6.25 -9.39 6.83
N ILE A 151 -6.13 -8.07 6.86
CA ILE A 151 -6.04 -7.24 5.67
C ILE A 151 -4.64 -6.79 5.37
N ASN A 152 -4.34 -6.55 4.09
CA ASN A 152 -3.24 -5.69 3.69
C ASN A 152 -3.72 -4.24 3.63
N SER A 153 -3.21 -3.40 4.51
CA SER A 153 -3.64 -2.01 4.69
C SER A 153 -3.10 -1.04 3.64
N GLY A 154 -2.39 -1.53 2.62
CA GLY A 154 -1.82 -0.67 1.59
C GLY A 154 -2.84 -0.03 0.65
N VAL A 155 -4.03 -0.64 0.51
CA VAL A 155 -5.18 -0.06 -0.19
C VAL A 155 -6.40 -0.15 0.70
N MET A 156 -6.96 0.99 1.07
CA MET A 156 -8.18 1.04 1.90
C MET A 156 -9.15 2.10 1.40
N VAL A 157 -10.39 1.70 1.12
CA VAL A 157 -11.52 2.63 0.99
C VAL A 157 -12.08 2.88 2.37
N CYS A 158 -12.19 4.13 2.80
CA CYS A 158 -12.58 4.48 4.16
C CYS A 158 -13.85 5.35 4.18
N ASP A 159 -14.82 4.97 4.98
CA ASP A 159 -15.95 5.81 5.38
C ASP A 159 -15.51 6.61 6.61
N LEU A 160 -15.19 7.88 6.41
CA LEU A 160 -14.65 8.73 7.46
C LEU A 160 -15.70 9.12 8.52
N GLU A 161 -16.98 9.18 8.14
CA GLU A 161 -18.06 9.47 9.10
C GLU A 161 -18.20 8.33 10.10
N LYS A 162 -18.28 7.09 9.60
CA LYS A 162 -18.36 5.90 10.48
C LYS A 162 -17.08 5.71 11.29
N TRP A 163 -15.90 5.96 10.71
CA TRP A 163 -14.65 5.84 11.44
C TRP A 163 -14.59 6.86 12.59
N ARG A 164 -14.96 8.13 12.37
CA ARG A 164 -15.04 9.15 13.42
C ARG A 164 -16.01 8.77 14.54
N LEU A 165 -17.15 8.15 14.21
CA LEU A 165 -18.09 7.64 15.21
C LEU A 165 -17.50 6.52 16.07
N MET A 166 -16.65 5.66 15.50
CA MET A 166 -15.90 4.66 16.25
C MET A 166 -14.84 5.32 17.15
N GLU A 167 -14.09 6.30 16.64
CA GLU A 167 -13.10 7.07 17.40
C GLU A 167 -13.69 7.74 18.64
N GLN A 168 -14.89 8.29 18.54
CA GLN A 168 -15.59 8.91 19.68
C GLN A 168 -15.91 7.89 20.80
N LYS A 169 -16.15 6.64 20.44
CA LYS A 169 -16.46 5.57 21.41
C LYS A 169 -15.19 4.93 21.98
N GLN A 170 -14.22 4.69 21.11
CA GLN A 170 -12.95 4.06 21.46
C GLN A 170 -11.87 4.58 20.51
N PRO A 171 -11.00 5.50 20.96
CA PRO A 171 -9.88 5.98 20.13
C PRO A 171 -8.95 4.84 19.72
N ILE A 172 -8.60 4.80 18.44
CA ILE A 172 -7.78 3.70 17.87
C ILE A 172 -6.40 3.61 18.49
N MET A 173 -5.81 4.73 18.90
CA MET A 173 -4.48 4.75 19.54
C MET A 173 -4.55 4.14 20.96
N ALA A 174 -5.59 4.43 21.74
CA ALA A 174 -5.81 3.79 23.03
C ALA A 174 -6.09 2.29 22.87
N TYR A 175 -6.88 1.90 21.85
CA TYR A 175 -7.08 0.51 21.50
C TYR A 175 -5.77 -0.20 21.16
N ALA A 176 -4.94 0.40 20.28
CA ALA A 176 -3.65 -0.14 19.86
C ALA A 176 -2.69 -0.34 21.04
N THR A 177 -2.66 0.61 21.99
CA THR A 177 -1.88 0.49 23.23
C THR A 177 -2.29 -0.73 24.06
N ASN A 178 -3.60 -0.99 24.17
CA ASN A 178 -4.12 -2.13 24.93
C ASN A 178 -3.75 -3.49 24.31
N ILE A 179 -3.54 -3.56 23.01
CA ILE A 179 -3.19 -4.80 22.30
C ILE A 179 -1.72 -4.85 21.85
N ILE A 180 -0.86 -3.95 22.38
CA ILE A 180 0.53 -3.80 21.93
C ILE A 180 1.34 -5.10 21.99
N SER A 181 1.06 -5.99 22.93
CA SER A 181 1.77 -7.26 23.09
C SER A 181 1.51 -8.29 21.99
N ILE A 182 0.43 -8.12 21.22
CA ILE A 182 0.04 -9.07 20.18
C ILE A 182 0.15 -8.53 18.75
N ILE A 183 0.43 -7.24 18.58
CA ILE A 183 0.59 -6.62 17.26
C ILE A 183 2.06 -6.57 16.84
N VAL A 184 2.29 -6.56 15.53
CA VAL A 184 3.61 -6.35 14.92
C VAL A 184 3.67 -4.98 14.22
N ASN A 185 2.57 -4.56 13.58
CA ASN A 185 2.51 -3.31 12.83
C ASN A 185 1.09 -2.69 12.87
N GLU A 186 0.91 -1.57 12.20
CA GLU A 186 -0.35 -0.85 12.12
C GLU A 186 -1.47 -1.63 11.42
N GLN A 187 -1.12 -2.55 10.52
CA GLN A 187 -2.07 -3.42 9.82
C GLN A 187 -2.78 -4.37 10.77
N ASP A 188 -2.04 -4.91 11.75
CA ASP A 188 -2.62 -5.73 12.83
C ASP A 188 -3.64 -4.93 13.66
N VAL A 189 -3.30 -3.66 13.98
CA VAL A 189 -4.21 -2.75 14.69
C VAL A 189 -5.50 -2.57 13.91
N LEU A 190 -5.42 -2.26 12.62
CA LEU A 190 -6.59 -2.05 11.74
C LEU A 190 -7.44 -3.31 11.63
N ALA A 191 -6.82 -4.49 11.47
CA ALA A 191 -7.54 -5.76 11.38
C ALA A 191 -8.32 -6.07 12.67
N CYS A 192 -7.73 -5.81 13.85
CA CYS A 192 -8.37 -6.04 15.14
C CYS A 192 -9.43 -4.98 15.45
N TYR A 193 -9.13 -3.70 15.24
CA TYR A 193 -10.01 -2.58 15.56
C TYR A 193 -11.28 -2.59 14.72
N PHE A 194 -11.16 -2.87 13.44
CA PHE A 194 -12.31 -2.89 12.52
C PHE A 194 -12.96 -4.29 12.39
N LYS A 195 -12.31 -5.35 12.81
CA LYS A 195 -12.81 -6.74 12.80
C LYS A 195 -14.05 -6.98 11.92
N ASP A 196 -15.27 -6.86 12.50
CA ASP A 196 -16.54 -7.06 11.80
C ASP A 196 -16.93 -5.89 10.87
N LYS A 197 -16.15 -4.84 10.79
CA LYS A 197 -16.40 -3.59 10.04
C LYS A 197 -15.54 -3.45 8.79
N ILE A 198 -14.97 -4.55 8.30
CA ILE A 198 -14.19 -4.60 7.07
C ILE A 198 -14.99 -5.23 5.96
N ALA A 199 -15.07 -4.57 4.79
CA ALA A 199 -15.53 -5.15 3.54
C ALA A 199 -14.33 -5.72 2.76
N LEU A 200 -14.50 -6.89 2.13
CA LEU A 200 -13.45 -7.52 1.33
C LEU A 200 -13.42 -6.89 -0.06
N LEU A 201 -12.26 -6.38 -0.48
CA LEU A 201 -11.98 -5.97 -1.86
C LEU A 201 -11.48 -7.15 -2.69
N PRO A 202 -11.80 -7.21 -3.99
CA PRO A 202 -11.14 -8.10 -4.94
C PRO A 202 -9.62 -7.90 -4.93
N ILE A 203 -8.85 -8.99 -5.04
CA ILE A 203 -7.39 -8.96 -4.95
C ILE A 203 -6.75 -8.08 -6.04
N ARG A 204 -7.41 -7.88 -7.19
CA ARG A 204 -6.92 -7.00 -8.25
C ARG A 204 -6.64 -5.56 -7.79
N TRP A 205 -7.30 -5.11 -6.74
CA TRP A 205 -7.11 -3.76 -6.18
C TRP A 205 -5.93 -3.65 -5.23
N ASN A 206 -5.29 -4.78 -4.88
CA ASN A 206 -4.06 -4.78 -4.07
C ASN A 206 -3.20 -5.99 -4.45
N MET A 207 -2.73 -6.02 -5.70
CA MET A 207 -1.90 -7.10 -6.22
C MET A 207 -0.49 -7.02 -5.67
N THR A 208 -0.32 -7.57 -4.46
CA THR A 208 0.97 -7.60 -3.78
C THR A 208 1.98 -8.48 -4.52
N THR A 209 3.27 -8.21 -4.30
CA THR A 209 4.37 -8.99 -4.87
C THR A 209 4.21 -10.50 -4.65
N PHE A 210 3.58 -10.92 -3.55
CA PHE A 210 3.41 -12.34 -3.20
C PHE A 210 2.56 -13.10 -4.21
N TYR A 211 1.54 -12.49 -4.81
CA TYR A 211 0.73 -13.12 -5.86
C TYR A 211 1.55 -13.50 -7.11
N PHE A 212 2.68 -12.83 -7.35
CA PHE A 212 3.54 -13.08 -8.50
C PHE A 212 4.70 -14.04 -8.19
N ASN A 213 5.13 -14.15 -6.94
CA ASN A 213 6.34 -14.91 -6.56
C ASN A 213 6.09 -16.16 -5.71
N ARG A 214 4.84 -16.44 -5.34
CA ARG A 214 4.45 -17.62 -4.57
C ARG A 214 3.69 -18.62 -5.44
N LYS A 215 3.72 -19.91 -5.05
CA LYS A 215 2.98 -20.96 -5.76
C LYS A 215 1.47 -20.70 -5.68
N PRO A 216 0.71 -20.83 -6.80
CA PRO A 216 -0.71 -20.55 -6.82
C PRO A 216 -1.54 -21.28 -5.77
N LYS A 217 -1.15 -22.52 -5.40
CA LYS A 217 -1.83 -23.32 -4.38
C LYS A 217 -1.94 -22.65 -3.00
N ILE A 218 -1.04 -21.70 -2.69
CA ILE A 218 -1.10 -20.92 -1.44
C ILE A 218 -2.30 -19.99 -1.44
N PHE A 219 -2.77 -19.60 -2.61
CA PHE A 219 -3.90 -18.70 -2.82
C PHE A 219 -5.17 -19.45 -3.20
N SER A 220 -5.38 -20.67 -2.68
CA SER A 220 -6.49 -21.55 -3.08
C SER A 220 -7.86 -20.87 -3.06
N LYS A 221 -8.10 -20.01 -2.05
CA LYS A 221 -9.32 -19.20 -1.92
C LYS A 221 -9.55 -18.23 -3.10
N TYR A 222 -8.47 -17.75 -3.73
CA TYR A 222 -8.49 -16.73 -4.79
C TYR A 222 -8.15 -17.30 -6.18
N LEU A 223 -7.93 -18.61 -6.33
CA LEU A 223 -7.59 -19.20 -7.63
C LEU A 223 -8.52 -18.80 -8.77
N PRO A 224 -9.86 -18.70 -8.58
CA PRO A 224 -10.77 -18.32 -9.66
C PRO A 224 -10.50 -16.94 -10.24
N GLU A 225 -10.06 -15.97 -9.41
CA GLU A 225 -9.79 -14.59 -9.85
C GLU A 225 -8.29 -14.30 -10.07
N LEU A 226 -7.39 -15.17 -9.59
CA LEU A 226 -5.95 -14.89 -9.53
C LEU A 226 -5.34 -14.63 -10.91
N GLU A 227 -5.66 -15.46 -11.91
CA GLU A 227 -5.08 -15.31 -13.25
C GLU A 227 -5.62 -14.06 -13.96
N ALA A 228 -6.90 -13.74 -13.78
CA ALA A 228 -7.47 -12.51 -14.30
C ALA A 228 -6.86 -11.28 -13.60
N ALA A 229 -6.69 -11.33 -12.26
CA ALA A 229 -6.07 -10.26 -11.49
C ALA A 229 -4.59 -10.05 -11.84
N LYS A 230 -3.83 -11.12 -12.13
CA LYS A 230 -2.45 -11.01 -12.62
C LYS A 230 -2.36 -10.37 -13.99
N ARG A 231 -3.31 -10.67 -14.88
CA ARG A 231 -3.35 -10.14 -16.25
C ARG A 231 -3.83 -8.69 -16.29
N PHE A 232 -4.81 -8.36 -15.45
CA PHE A 232 -5.45 -7.04 -15.39
C PHE A 232 -5.49 -6.52 -13.93
N PRO A 233 -4.32 -6.26 -13.32
CA PRO A 233 -4.29 -5.69 -11.97
C PRO A 233 -4.84 -4.27 -11.99
N GLY A 234 -5.64 -3.92 -10.99
CA GLY A 234 -6.08 -2.54 -10.79
C GLY A 234 -4.98 -1.71 -10.15
N ILE A 235 -4.37 -2.25 -9.09
CA ILE A 235 -3.23 -1.65 -8.39
C ILE A 235 -2.17 -2.73 -8.17
N ILE A 236 -0.94 -2.42 -8.58
CA ILE A 236 0.25 -3.25 -8.36
C ILE A 236 0.96 -2.74 -7.11
N HIS A 237 1.05 -3.56 -6.07
CA HIS A 237 1.67 -3.22 -4.81
C HIS A 237 3.01 -3.98 -4.64
N PHE A 238 4.11 -3.24 -4.62
CA PHE A 238 5.44 -3.81 -4.44
C PHE A 238 5.76 -4.07 -2.96
N ALA A 239 4.88 -4.80 -2.27
CA ALA A 239 4.92 -5.02 -0.81
C ALA A 239 6.13 -5.84 -0.30
N ALA A 240 6.94 -6.47 -1.18
CA ALA A 240 8.14 -7.20 -0.77
C ALA A 240 9.32 -6.26 -0.43
N PRO A 241 10.34 -6.72 0.32
CA PRO A 241 11.52 -5.93 0.64
C PRO A 241 12.26 -5.39 -0.59
N ILE A 242 12.37 -6.18 -1.66
CA ILE A 242 13.03 -5.75 -2.91
C ILE A 242 12.03 -4.94 -3.75
N LYS A 243 12.12 -3.63 -3.61
CA LYS A 243 11.23 -2.67 -4.27
C LYS A 243 11.63 -2.41 -5.74
N PRO A 244 10.75 -1.86 -6.60
CA PRO A 244 11.02 -1.63 -8.02
C PRO A 244 12.16 -0.63 -8.29
N TRP A 245 12.54 0.16 -7.30
CA TRP A 245 13.67 1.10 -7.36
C TRP A 245 15.02 0.48 -7.00
N PHE A 246 15.09 -0.84 -6.79
CA PHE A 246 16.37 -1.54 -6.70
C PHE A 246 16.72 -2.21 -8.04
N LYS A 247 18.04 -2.27 -8.37
CA LYS A 247 18.54 -2.85 -9.62
C LYS A 247 18.21 -4.33 -9.75
N ASP A 248 18.21 -5.04 -8.64
CA ASP A 248 17.97 -6.48 -8.51
C ASP A 248 16.49 -6.86 -8.35
N CYS A 249 15.57 -5.91 -8.41
CA CYS A 249 14.14 -6.18 -8.45
C CYS A 249 13.74 -6.90 -9.74
N GLN A 250 13.09 -8.05 -9.60
CA GLN A 250 12.63 -8.89 -10.71
C GLN A 250 11.10 -8.89 -10.87
N HIS A 251 10.39 -7.98 -10.22
CA HIS A 251 8.94 -7.90 -10.33
C HIS A 251 8.51 -7.68 -11.79
N PRO A 252 7.52 -8.45 -12.33
CA PRO A 252 7.14 -8.37 -13.75
C PRO A 252 6.70 -6.97 -14.17
N TYR A 253 6.04 -6.23 -13.29
CA TYR A 253 5.57 -4.86 -13.52
C TYR A 253 6.60 -3.76 -13.18
N ARG A 254 7.86 -4.10 -12.87
CA ARG A 254 8.91 -3.10 -12.61
C ARG A 254 9.07 -2.06 -13.73
N LYS A 255 8.82 -2.46 -14.98
CA LYS A 255 8.89 -1.56 -16.13
C LYS A 255 7.88 -0.41 -16.04
N LEU A 256 6.68 -0.65 -15.48
CA LEU A 256 5.68 0.41 -15.26
C LEU A 256 6.15 1.44 -14.24
N TYR A 257 6.74 0.98 -13.12
CA TYR A 257 7.34 1.90 -12.15
C TYR A 257 8.38 2.81 -12.81
N LYS A 258 9.28 2.25 -13.63
CA LYS A 258 10.30 3.03 -14.36
C LYS A 258 9.67 4.01 -15.37
N LYS A 259 8.62 3.59 -16.09
CA LYS A 259 7.87 4.45 -17.02
C LYS A 259 7.36 5.70 -16.30
N TYR A 260 6.68 5.52 -15.17
CA TYR A 260 6.12 6.65 -14.43
C TYR A 260 7.18 7.50 -13.71
N LEU A 261 8.27 6.89 -13.23
CA LEU A 261 9.40 7.64 -12.67
C LEU A 261 9.96 8.67 -13.68
N MET A 262 10.05 8.32 -14.95
CA MET A 262 10.52 9.23 -16.00
C MET A 262 9.61 10.44 -16.24
N LEU A 263 8.37 10.41 -15.74
CA LEU A 263 7.41 11.51 -15.80
C LEU A 263 7.42 12.38 -14.52
N THR A 264 8.32 12.10 -13.57
CA THR A 264 8.46 12.87 -12.33
C THR A 264 9.70 13.76 -12.35
N PRO A 265 9.78 14.80 -11.50
CA PRO A 265 11.03 15.54 -11.28
C PRO A 265 12.21 14.68 -10.81
N TRP A 266 11.94 13.46 -10.31
CA TRP A 266 12.96 12.50 -9.86
C TRP A 266 13.41 11.52 -10.95
N LYS A 267 13.22 11.80 -12.24
CA LYS A 267 13.61 10.95 -13.38
C LYS A 267 15.10 10.54 -13.40
N LYS A 268 15.97 11.28 -12.71
CA LYS A 268 17.40 10.96 -12.55
C LYS A 268 17.69 10.10 -11.30
N TYR A 269 16.67 9.49 -10.68
CA TYR A 269 16.86 8.64 -9.50
C TYR A 269 17.88 7.53 -9.73
N HIS A 270 18.80 7.38 -8.77
CA HIS A 270 19.86 6.38 -8.86
C HIS A 270 19.41 5.06 -8.23
N PHE A 271 19.23 4.05 -9.06
CA PHE A 271 18.83 2.71 -8.59
C PHE A 271 20.00 2.05 -7.86
N LEU A 272 19.79 1.72 -6.58
CA LEU A 272 20.74 0.98 -5.77
C LEU A 272 20.55 -0.53 -5.94
N ILE A 273 21.49 -1.33 -5.44
CA ILE A 273 21.37 -2.78 -5.33
C ILE A 273 20.93 -3.09 -3.90
N PHE A 274 19.84 -3.83 -3.73
CA PHE A 274 19.33 -4.21 -2.41
C PHE A 274 20.19 -5.32 -1.77
N GLU A 275 20.47 -6.38 -2.52
CA GLU A 275 21.27 -7.50 -2.03
C GLU A 275 22.74 -7.31 -2.36
N GLN A 276 23.57 -7.13 -1.33
CA GLN A 276 25.04 -7.17 -1.46
C GLN A 276 25.51 -8.63 -1.53
N LEU A 277 25.30 -9.26 -2.68
CA LEU A 277 25.76 -10.62 -2.91
C LEU A 277 27.26 -10.64 -3.25
N THR A 278 27.97 -11.66 -2.72
CA THR A 278 29.31 -12.00 -3.18
C THR A 278 29.29 -12.29 -4.68
N PRO A 279 30.42 -12.19 -5.42
CA PRO A 279 30.47 -12.55 -6.83
C PRO A 279 29.90 -13.92 -7.14
N TRP A 280 30.20 -14.92 -6.30
CA TRP A 280 29.65 -16.26 -6.41
C TRP A 280 28.16 -16.35 -6.11
N GLY A 281 27.68 -15.58 -5.14
CA GLY A 281 26.25 -15.44 -4.83
C GLY A 281 25.46 -14.87 -6.01
N ARG A 282 26.03 -13.90 -6.75
CA ARG A 282 25.43 -13.36 -7.98
C ARG A 282 25.33 -14.40 -9.10
N VAL A 283 26.37 -15.21 -9.30
CA VAL A 283 26.35 -16.31 -10.27
C VAL A 283 25.27 -17.32 -9.90
N LYS A 284 25.24 -17.79 -8.64
CA LYS A 284 24.19 -18.72 -8.16
C LYS A 284 22.78 -18.15 -8.36
N LYS A 285 22.57 -16.87 -8.05
CA LYS A 285 21.28 -16.19 -8.24
C LYS A 285 20.90 -16.13 -9.72
N THR A 286 21.84 -15.83 -10.60
CA THR A 286 21.62 -15.79 -12.05
C THR A 286 21.23 -17.15 -12.61
N ILE A 287 21.95 -18.21 -12.23
CA ILE A 287 21.64 -19.59 -12.63
C ILE A 287 20.24 -19.99 -12.11
N ARG A 288 19.95 -19.73 -10.84
CA ARG A 288 18.64 -20.03 -10.23
C ARG A 288 17.51 -19.30 -10.96
N ASN A 289 17.70 -18.04 -11.29
CA ASN A 289 16.72 -17.24 -12.05
C ASN A 289 16.51 -17.79 -13.46
N TRP A 290 17.58 -18.24 -14.12
CA TRP A 290 17.47 -18.88 -15.44
C TRP A 290 16.71 -20.20 -15.35
N LEU A 291 17.04 -21.07 -14.38
CA LEU A 291 16.35 -22.34 -14.14
C LEU A 291 14.85 -22.15 -13.85
N ASN A 292 14.49 -21.10 -13.11
CA ASN A 292 13.07 -20.75 -12.87
C ASN A 292 12.36 -20.29 -14.14
N ARG A 293 13.04 -19.47 -14.98
CA ARG A 293 12.47 -18.99 -16.25
C ARG A 293 12.24 -20.13 -17.25
N THR A 294 13.07 -21.15 -17.21
CA THR A 294 12.94 -22.35 -18.06
C THR A 294 11.97 -23.38 -17.49
N GLY A 295 11.43 -23.14 -16.27
CA GLY A 295 10.52 -24.08 -15.61
C GLY A 295 11.18 -25.33 -15.03
N ILE A 296 12.53 -25.44 -15.09
CA ILE A 296 13.30 -26.57 -14.55
C ILE A 296 13.18 -26.62 -13.03
N ILE A 297 13.18 -25.48 -12.37
CA ILE A 297 12.87 -25.35 -10.94
C ILE A 297 11.71 -24.38 -10.73
N GLN A 298 10.85 -24.67 -9.76
CA GLN A 298 9.73 -23.79 -9.40
C GLN A 298 9.92 -23.26 -7.98
N ASP A 299 10.98 -22.52 -7.77
CA ASP A 299 11.24 -21.85 -6.50
C ASP A 299 10.68 -20.43 -6.55
N GLY A 300 9.42 -20.26 -6.18
CA GLY A 300 8.81 -18.98 -5.77
C GLY A 300 9.27 -17.68 -6.43
N ILE A 301 9.65 -17.69 -7.72
CA ILE A 301 10.11 -16.54 -8.47
C ILE A 301 9.05 -16.17 -9.50
N PHE A 302 8.90 -14.88 -9.68
CA PHE A 302 7.97 -14.18 -10.55
C PHE A 302 7.64 -14.96 -11.84
N SER A 303 6.40 -15.42 -11.96
CA SER A 303 5.86 -15.82 -13.26
C SER A 303 5.76 -14.56 -14.13
N PRO A 304 6.23 -14.57 -15.39
CA PRO A 304 5.96 -13.46 -16.29
C PRO A 304 4.43 -13.31 -16.46
N PRO A 305 3.92 -12.10 -16.67
CA PRO A 305 2.55 -11.94 -17.11
C PRO A 305 2.37 -12.70 -18.42
N VAL A 306 1.39 -13.56 -18.49
CA VAL A 306 1.03 -14.34 -19.68
C VAL A 306 0.42 -13.41 -20.73
#